data_7c53a924d0cde0c7a3ff8c89e4dcf45c
#
_entry.id   7c53a924d0cde0c7a3ff8c89e4dcf45c
#
_cell.length_a   1.000
_cell.length_b   1.000
_cell.length_c   1.000
_cell.angle_alpha   90.00
_cell.angle_beta   90.00
_cell.angle_gamma   90.00
#
_symmetry.space_group_name_H-M   'P 1'
#
loop_
_entity.id
_entity.type
_entity.pdbx_description
1 polymer ?
#
loop_
_entity_poly.entity_id
_entity_poly.type
_entity_poly.pdbx_seq_one_letter_code
_entity_poly.pdbx_strand_id
1 'polypeptide(L)'
;MKTLVTGGAGFIGSTLCRMLLEQGDDVIVLDDLSTGTYENLEDMDDGRRLRLIVENVNNASITDACVREADRVFHLASAVGVRLIIDQPVRTLESIVGGTETVLKSCARYRRPFLLTSTSEVYGKGSKVPFSEEDDTVMGPTSKRRWSYASAKMLDEFLALAYWVETRLPIVITRLFNTVGPRQTGQYGMVIPSFVRQALRGQPITVYGDGQQSRCFAHVQDVAGALAKLIATPAARGKVVNIGNDSEITIMDLARRVKELTGSNSEIQLIPYEQAYGEGFDDMRRRVPSLKRAASLVGYKPTRSLDDILTDVIAYERTKL
;
A
#
# COMPACT_ATOMS: atom_id res chain seq x y z
N MET A 1 8.15 -0.40 -22.78
CA MET A 1 6.98 0.50 -22.70
C MET A 1 7.35 1.69 -21.84
N LYS A 2 6.63 2.82 -21.96
CA LYS A 2 6.82 3.96 -21.05
C LYS A 2 5.74 3.91 -19.96
N THR A 3 6.13 3.72 -18.71
CA THR A 3 5.21 3.50 -17.59
C THR A 3 5.29 4.65 -16.60
N LEU A 4 4.14 5.27 -16.28
CA LEU A 4 4.05 6.26 -15.20
C LEU A 4 3.72 5.54 -13.88
N VAL A 5 4.51 5.84 -12.83
CA VAL A 5 4.25 5.40 -11.46
C VAL A 5 4.15 6.65 -10.57
N THR A 6 2.94 7.01 -10.17
CA THR A 6 2.77 8.05 -9.14
C THR A 6 3.00 7.44 -7.77
N GLY A 7 3.69 8.16 -6.88
CA GLY A 7 4.16 7.57 -5.62
C GLY A 7 5.31 6.56 -5.80
N GLY A 8 6.07 6.70 -6.90
CA GLY A 8 7.13 5.77 -7.27
C GLY A 8 8.38 5.83 -6.39
N ALA A 9 8.61 6.92 -5.66
CA ALA A 9 9.69 7.05 -4.67
C ALA A 9 9.31 6.45 -3.30
N GLY A 10 8.05 6.02 -3.12
CA GLY A 10 7.58 5.35 -1.92
C GLY A 10 8.00 3.88 -1.83
N PHE A 11 7.62 3.21 -0.74
CA PHE A 11 7.94 1.82 -0.43
C PHE A 11 7.52 0.82 -1.53
N ILE A 12 6.22 0.76 -1.86
CA ILE A 12 5.71 -0.17 -2.89
C ILE A 12 6.11 0.32 -4.28
N GLY A 13 6.04 1.64 -4.50
CA GLY A 13 6.33 2.27 -5.78
C GLY A 13 7.75 2.01 -6.25
N SER A 14 8.76 2.16 -5.40
CA SER A 14 10.16 1.92 -5.76
C SER A 14 10.44 0.44 -6.10
N THR A 15 9.78 -0.49 -5.41
CA THR A 15 9.87 -1.92 -5.74
C THR A 15 9.24 -2.22 -7.10
N LEU A 16 8.09 -1.59 -7.40
CA LEU A 16 7.45 -1.71 -8.71
C LEU A 16 8.31 -1.08 -9.82
N CYS A 17 8.87 0.11 -9.59
CA CYS A 17 9.76 0.77 -10.56
C CYS A 17 10.95 -0.12 -10.92
N ARG A 18 11.59 -0.75 -9.94
CA ARG A 18 12.69 -1.69 -10.17
C ARG A 18 12.26 -2.84 -11.08
N MET A 19 11.15 -3.51 -10.78
CA MET A 19 10.64 -4.59 -11.60
C MET A 19 10.32 -4.16 -13.04
N LEU A 20 9.76 -2.98 -13.22
CA LEU A 20 9.43 -2.46 -14.55
C LEU A 20 10.69 -2.16 -15.36
N LEU A 21 11.72 -1.58 -14.75
CA LEU A 21 13.02 -1.34 -15.38
C LEU A 21 13.72 -2.66 -15.77
N GLU A 22 13.67 -3.68 -14.89
CA GLU A 22 14.20 -5.03 -15.16
C GLU A 22 13.46 -5.71 -16.32
N GLN A 23 12.17 -5.43 -16.50
CA GLN A 23 11.36 -5.89 -17.64
C GLN A 23 11.60 -5.10 -18.94
N GLY A 24 12.45 -4.06 -18.90
CA GLY A 24 12.81 -3.25 -20.06
C GLY A 24 11.90 -2.04 -20.30
N ASP A 25 11.08 -1.64 -19.34
CA ASP A 25 10.29 -0.41 -19.42
C ASP A 25 11.15 0.83 -19.17
N ASP A 26 10.74 1.95 -19.76
CA ASP A 26 11.12 3.27 -19.29
C ASP A 26 10.12 3.73 -18.23
N VAL A 27 10.59 4.23 -17.10
CA VAL A 27 9.75 4.58 -15.96
C VAL A 27 9.78 6.08 -15.69
N ILE A 28 8.60 6.69 -15.66
CA ILE A 28 8.39 8.06 -15.16
C ILE A 28 7.86 7.93 -13.75
N VAL A 29 8.54 8.52 -12.78
CA VAL A 29 8.08 8.63 -11.39
C VAL A 29 7.56 10.04 -11.15
N LEU A 30 6.33 10.18 -10.68
CA LEU A 30 5.78 11.43 -10.17
C LEU A 30 5.52 11.27 -8.67
N ASP A 31 6.30 12.00 -7.84
CA ASP A 31 6.28 11.88 -6.40
C ASP A 31 6.64 13.22 -5.75
N ASP A 32 5.93 13.67 -4.72
CA ASP A 32 6.24 14.91 -4.02
C ASP A 32 7.25 14.73 -2.87
N LEU A 33 7.76 13.51 -2.70
CA LEU A 33 8.70 13.11 -1.66
C LEU A 33 8.22 13.38 -0.22
N SER A 34 6.89 13.53 -0.04
CA SER A 34 6.32 13.76 1.30
C SER A 34 6.43 12.53 2.21
N THR A 35 6.45 11.34 1.65
CA THR A 35 6.63 10.06 2.36
C THR A 35 7.63 9.14 1.68
N GLY A 36 7.85 9.31 0.38
CA GLY A 36 8.90 8.69 -0.40
C GLY A 36 10.23 9.43 -0.26
N THR A 37 11.31 8.81 -0.74
CA THR A 37 12.64 9.42 -0.77
C THR A 37 13.38 9.06 -2.06
N TYR A 38 14.30 9.93 -2.51
CA TYR A 38 15.12 9.66 -3.69
C TYR A 38 16.03 8.43 -3.50
N GLU A 39 16.49 8.19 -2.28
CA GLU A 39 17.33 7.03 -1.93
C GLU A 39 16.67 5.68 -2.30
N ASN A 40 15.35 5.63 -2.35
CA ASN A 40 14.63 4.43 -2.80
C ASN A 40 14.79 4.16 -4.31
N LEU A 41 15.20 5.16 -5.09
CA LEU A 41 15.35 5.11 -6.54
C LEU A 41 16.81 5.19 -7.00
N GLU A 42 17.72 5.70 -6.16
CA GLU A 42 19.08 6.08 -6.50
C GLU A 42 19.86 4.95 -7.18
N ASP A 43 19.77 3.74 -6.68
CA ASP A 43 20.48 2.56 -7.21
C ASP A 43 19.90 2.04 -8.55
N MET A 44 18.77 2.57 -9.00
CA MET A 44 18.11 2.26 -10.28
C MET A 44 18.26 3.36 -11.31
N ASP A 45 18.68 4.56 -10.89
CA ASP A 45 18.76 5.73 -11.75
C ASP A 45 20.04 5.67 -12.60
N ASP A 46 19.87 5.15 -13.81
CA ASP A 46 20.94 5.11 -14.83
C ASP A 46 21.00 6.40 -15.70
N GLY A 47 20.21 7.41 -15.34
CA GLY A 47 20.08 8.67 -16.08
C GLY A 47 19.43 8.55 -17.46
N ARG A 48 18.83 7.39 -17.78
CA ARG A 48 18.26 7.10 -19.11
C ARG A 48 16.83 6.60 -19.06
N ARG A 49 16.57 5.50 -18.31
CA ARG A 49 15.26 4.82 -18.30
C ARG A 49 14.40 5.17 -17.10
N LEU A 50 14.97 5.80 -16.07
CA LEU A 50 14.22 6.32 -14.92
C LEU A 50 14.24 7.85 -14.98
N ARG A 51 13.07 8.47 -14.86
CA ARG A 51 12.94 9.93 -14.73
C ARG A 51 12.06 10.25 -13.53
N LEU A 52 12.64 10.88 -12.51
CA LEU A 52 11.91 11.41 -11.36
C LEU A 52 11.44 12.83 -11.64
N ILE A 53 10.16 13.08 -11.41
CA ILE A 53 9.53 14.41 -11.40
C ILE A 53 9.04 14.66 -9.98
N VAL A 54 9.70 15.61 -9.29
CA VAL A 54 9.34 15.96 -7.91
C VAL A 54 8.22 16.99 -7.95
N GLU A 55 6.98 16.52 -7.86
CA GLU A 55 5.79 17.36 -7.88
C GLU A 55 4.60 16.61 -7.28
N ASN A 56 3.63 17.39 -6.78
CA ASN A 56 2.38 16.84 -6.26
C ASN A 56 1.47 16.37 -7.40
N VAL A 57 0.88 15.21 -7.24
CA VAL A 57 -0.03 14.60 -8.24
C VAL A 57 -1.28 15.46 -8.51
N ASN A 58 -1.64 16.36 -7.61
CA ASN A 58 -2.72 17.33 -7.80
C ASN A 58 -2.36 18.48 -8.77
N ASN A 59 -1.09 18.63 -9.15
CA ASN A 59 -0.70 19.55 -10.22
C ASN A 59 -1.16 19.01 -11.56
N ALA A 60 -2.35 19.46 -11.99
CA ALA A 60 -3.02 18.93 -13.18
C ALA A 60 -2.17 19.07 -14.46
N SER A 61 -1.40 20.16 -14.60
CA SER A 61 -0.56 20.39 -15.80
C SER A 61 0.58 19.39 -15.90
N ILE A 62 1.29 19.15 -14.79
CA ILE A 62 2.41 18.22 -14.74
C ILE A 62 1.90 16.77 -14.87
N THR A 63 0.84 16.43 -14.16
CA THR A 63 0.22 15.10 -14.21
C THR A 63 -0.29 14.79 -15.63
N ASP A 64 -0.95 15.74 -16.29
CA ASP A 64 -1.40 15.57 -17.68
C ASP A 64 -0.23 15.34 -18.65
N ALA A 65 0.86 16.09 -18.49
CA ALA A 65 2.08 15.90 -19.30
C ALA A 65 2.69 14.50 -19.10
N CYS A 66 2.78 14.03 -17.86
CA CYS A 66 3.31 12.70 -17.54
C CYS A 66 2.42 11.58 -18.12
N VAL A 67 1.09 11.68 -17.94
CA VAL A 67 0.14 10.69 -18.45
C VAL A 67 0.12 10.66 -20.00
N ARG A 68 0.25 11.82 -20.65
CA ARG A 68 0.32 11.90 -22.11
C ARG A 68 1.51 11.11 -22.69
N GLU A 69 2.66 11.19 -22.02
CA GLU A 69 3.87 10.48 -22.43
C GLU A 69 3.83 8.96 -22.13
N ALA A 70 3.07 8.55 -21.13
CA ALA A 70 3.06 7.17 -20.69
C ALA A 70 2.15 6.28 -21.54
N ASP A 71 2.48 4.99 -21.64
CA ASP A 71 1.62 3.97 -22.25
C ASP A 71 0.61 3.39 -21.24
N ARG A 72 0.95 3.40 -19.94
CA ARG A 72 0.12 2.93 -18.81
C ARG A 72 0.48 3.67 -17.52
N VAL A 73 -0.44 3.66 -16.56
CA VAL A 73 -0.30 4.40 -15.31
C VAL A 73 -0.58 3.51 -14.10
N PHE A 74 0.35 3.47 -13.16
CA PHE A 74 0.16 2.93 -11.82
C PHE A 74 0.00 4.10 -10.85
N HIS A 75 -1.15 4.20 -10.21
CA HIS A 75 -1.44 5.26 -9.25
C HIS A 75 -1.29 4.74 -7.83
N LEU A 76 -0.11 4.97 -7.24
CA LEU A 76 0.23 4.59 -5.86
C LEU A 76 0.36 5.82 -4.95
N ALA A 77 0.44 7.04 -5.52
CA ALA A 77 0.49 8.27 -4.73
C ALA A 77 -0.75 8.36 -3.83
N SER A 78 -0.53 8.37 -2.54
CA SER A 78 -1.58 8.51 -1.53
C SER A 78 -0.94 8.87 -0.20
N ALA A 79 -1.58 9.73 0.57
CA ALA A 79 -1.17 9.97 1.95
C ALA A 79 -1.53 8.73 2.79
N VAL A 80 -0.53 7.96 3.21
CA VAL A 80 -0.70 6.69 3.93
C VAL A 80 -0.17 6.79 5.35
N GLY A 81 -0.94 6.27 6.30
CA GLY A 81 -0.55 6.13 7.70
C GLY A 81 -1.58 6.67 8.68
N VAL A 82 -1.94 5.85 9.68
CA VAL A 82 -2.99 6.19 10.66
C VAL A 82 -2.69 7.54 11.36
N ARG A 83 -1.44 7.78 11.70
CA ARG A 83 -1.04 9.01 12.40
C ARG A 83 -1.18 10.24 11.52
N LEU A 84 -0.79 10.18 10.25
CA LEU A 84 -0.93 11.29 9.31
C LEU A 84 -2.41 11.67 9.09
N ILE A 85 -3.27 10.66 8.98
CA ILE A 85 -4.72 10.83 8.83
C ILE A 85 -5.33 11.52 10.04
N ILE A 86 -4.86 11.20 11.25
CA ILE A 86 -5.35 11.81 12.49
C ILE A 86 -4.85 13.25 12.63
N ASP A 87 -3.57 13.49 12.31
CA ASP A 87 -2.90 14.78 12.52
C ASP A 87 -3.24 15.81 11.43
N GLN A 88 -3.43 15.38 10.16
CA GLN A 88 -3.69 16.25 9.00
C GLN A 88 -4.85 15.73 8.13
N PRO A 89 -6.08 15.61 8.66
CA PRO A 89 -7.18 14.97 7.96
C PRO A 89 -7.61 15.69 6.68
N VAL A 90 -7.65 17.01 6.68
CA VAL A 90 -8.06 17.81 5.49
C VAL A 90 -7.09 17.56 4.35
N ARG A 91 -5.80 17.80 4.58
CA ARG A 91 -4.75 17.59 3.57
C ARG A 91 -4.75 16.17 3.03
N THR A 92 -4.95 15.18 3.91
CA THR A 92 -5.01 13.76 3.54
C THR A 92 -6.16 13.47 2.60
N LEU A 93 -7.38 13.93 2.94
CA LEU A 93 -8.57 13.69 2.12
C LEU A 93 -8.47 14.39 0.75
N GLU A 94 -8.08 15.66 0.72
CA GLU A 94 -7.90 16.43 -0.51
C GLU A 94 -6.82 15.82 -1.41
N SER A 95 -5.71 15.37 -0.84
CA SER A 95 -4.62 14.73 -1.60
C SER A 95 -5.05 13.40 -2.22
N ILE A 96 -5.81 12.56 -1.50
CA ILE A 96 -6.24 11.25 -1.98
C ILE A 96 -7.25 11.43 -3.11
N VAL A 97 -8.36 12.10 -2.85
CA VAL A 97 -9.47 12.21 -3.81
C VAL A 97 -9.08 13.08 -5.00
N GLY A 98 -8.50 14.26 -4.75
CA GLY A 98 -8.06 15.17 -5.82
C GLY A 98 -6.96 14.58 -6.69
N GLY A 99 -6.01 13.86 -6.09
CA GLY A 99 -4.94 13.17 -6.83
C GLY A 99 -5.50 12.10 -7.76
N THR A 100 -6.36 11.24 -7.25
CA THR A 100 -7.02 10.20 -8.06
C THR A 100 -7.85 10.80 -9.18
N GLU A 101 -8.64 11.84 -8.91
CA GLU A 101 -9.45 12.55 -9.91
C GLU A 101 -8.57 13.13 -11.02
N THR A 102 -7.46 13.79 -10.66
CA THR A 102 -6.53 14.43 -11.61
C THR A 102 -5.93 13.40 -12.55
N VAL A 103 -5.45 12.26 -12.02
CA VAL A 103 -4.85 11.20 -12.84
C VAL A 103 -5.90 10.54 -13.72
N LEU A 104 -7.10 10.24 -13.20
CA LEU A 104 -8.19 9.62 -13.98
C LEU A 104 -8.64 10.50 -15.15
N LYS A 105 -8.78 11.81 -14.95
CA LYS A 105 -9.12 12.76 -16.01
C LYS A 105 -8.11 12.69 -17.17
N SER A 106 -6.82 12.70 -16.83
CA SER A 106 -5.74 12.61 -17.83
C SER A 106 -5.70 11.22 -18.50
N CYS A 107 -5.85 10.13 -17.72
CA CYS A 107 -5.93 8.77 -18.28
C CYS A 107 -7.11 8.61 -19.24
N ALA A 108 -8.27 9.17 -18.91
CA ALA A 108 -9.44 9.15 -19.80
C ALA A 108 -9.20 9.93 -21.09
N ARG A 109 -8.57 11.12 -21.01
CA ARG A 109 -8.22 11.95 -22.18
C ARG A 109 -7.32 11.22 -23.17
N TYR A 110 -6.28 10.53 -22.67
CA TYR A 110 -5.28 9.85 -23.50
C TYR A 110 -5.52 8.33 -23.62
N ARG A 111 -6.62 7.82 -23.05
CA ARG A 111 -7.03 6.41 -23.03
C ARG A 111 -5.92 5.48 -22.50
N ARG A 112 -5.22 5.90 -21.44
CA ARG A 112 -4.13 5.13 -20.85
C ARG A 112 -4.68 4.13 -19.84
N PRO A 113 -4.30 2.83 -19.92
CA PRO A 113 -4.61 1.85 -18.88
C PRO A 113 -4.17 2.38 -17.50
N PHE A 114 -5.05 2.19 -16.52
CA PHE A 114 -4.89 2.76 -15.18
C PHE A 114 -5.06 1.68 -14.12
N LEU A 115 -4.10 1.57 -13.21
CA LEU A 115 -4.22 0.74 -12.02
C LEU A 115 -4.22 1.63 -10.78
N LEU A 116 -5.30 1.52 -9.99
CA LEU A 116 -5.44 2.19 -8.70
C LEU A 116 -5.04 1.23 -7.57
N THR A 117 -4.15 1.67 -6.69
CA THR A 117 -3.98 1.01 -5.40
C THR A 117 -4.98 1.55 -4.40
N SER A 118 -5.86 0.68 -3.94
CA SER A 118 -6.79 0.86 -2.84
C SER A 118 -6.30 0.07 -1.61
N THR A 119 -7.12 -0.11 -0.62
CA THR A 119 -6.74 -0.67 0.68
C THR A 119 -7.78 -1.64 1.21
N SER A 120 -7.36 -2.62 2.00
CA SER A 120 -8.27 -3.47 2.78
C SER A 120 -9.06 -2.72 3.85
N GLU A 121 -8.69 -1.48 4.17
CA GLU A 121 -9.44 -0.62 5.10
C GLU A 121 -10.85 -0.31 4.60
N VAL A 122 -11.13 -0.39 3.30
CA VAL A 122 -12.46 -0.15 2.72
C VAL A 122 -13.51 -1.16 3.19
N TYR A 123 -13.11 -2.35 3.66
CA TYR A 123 -14.04 -3.31 4.27
C TYR A 123 -14.58 -2.83 5.63
N GLY A 124 -13.88 -1.90 6.28
CA GLY A 124 -14.33 -1.29 7.52
C GLY A 124 -14.57 -2.30 8.64
N LYS A 125 -15.76 -2.29 9.23
CA LYS A 125 -16.19 -3.17 10.33
C LYS A 125 -16.79 -4.50 9.86
N GLY A 126 -16.54 -4.90 8.62
CA GLY A 126 -17.00 -6.18 8.10
C GLY A 126 -16.58 -7.34 9.02
N SER A 127 -17.49 -8.25 9.31
CA SER A 127 -17.24 -9.40 10.20
C SER A 127 -16.96 -10.70 9.46
N LYS A 128 -17.30 -10.76 8.17
CA LYS A 128 -17.09 -11.94 7.34
C LYS A 128 -15.63 -12.07 6.92
N VAL A 129 -14.99 -13.18 7.26
CA VAL A 129 -13.60 -13.50 6.93
C VAL A 129 -13.54 -14.86 6.25
N PRO A 130 -12.78 -15.03 5.15
CA PRO A 130 -11.94 -14.02 4.46
C PRO A 130 -12.76 -13.00 3.69
N PHE A 131 -12.27 -11.74 3.60
CA PHE A 131 -12.88 -10.67 2.84
C PHE A 131 -12.85 -10.96 1.34
N SER A 132 -14.02 -10.93 0.71
CA SER A 132 -14.17 -11.01 -0.74
C SER A 132 -14.42 -9.62 -1.33
N GLU A 133 -14.05 -9.42 -2.58
CA GLU A 133 -14.23 -8.14 -3.26
C GLU A 133 -15.71 -7.74 -3.46
N GLU A 134 -16.62 -8.69 -3.32
CA GLU A 134 -18.08 -8.48 -3.37
C GLU A 134 -18.73 -8.26 -1.99
N ASP A 135 -17.93 -8.30 -0.92
CA ASP A 135 -18.47 -8.05 0.43
C ASP A 135 -18.78 -6.55 0.62
N ASP A 136 -19.82 -6.26 1.39
CA ASP A 136 -20.22 -4.90 1.74
C ASP A 136 -19.11 -4.14 2.47
N THR A 137 -19.04 -2.84 2.23
CA THR A 137 -18.19 -1.92 2.98
C THR A 137 -18.95 -1.37 4.19
N VAL A 138 -18.50 -1.65 5.42
CA VAL A 138 -19.18 -1.26 6.65
C VAL A 138 -18.37 -0.23 7.41
N MET A 139 -18.60 1.06 7.10
CA MET A 139 -17.89 2.16 7.75
C MET A 139 -18.46 2.47 9.14
N GLY A 140 -17.61 3.02 10.01
CA GLY A 140 -18.05 3.62 11.26
C GLY A 140 -18.58 5.05 11.08
N PRO A 141 -19.02 5.70 12.19
CA PRO A 141 -19.55 7.05 12.13
C PRO A 141 -18.50 8.07 11.69
N THR A 142 -18.92 9.09 10.95
CA THR A 142 -18.06 10.14 10.40
C THR A 142 -17.34 10.97 11.47
N SER A 143 -17.83 10.98 12.70
CA SER A 143 -17.15 11.57 13.87
C SER A 143 -15.85 10.85 14.26
N LYS A 144 -15.63 9.61 13.80
CA LYS A 144 -14.40 8.83 14.04
C LYS A 144 -13.44 9.00 12.86
N ARG A 145 -12.40 9.82 13.04
CA ARG A 145 -11.42 10.19 12.00
C ARG A 145 -10.76 9.00 11.30
N ARG A 146 -10.62 7.87 12.00
CA ARG A 146 -10.05 6.63 11.46
C ARG A 146 -10.68 6.21 10.12
N TRP A 147 -11.99 6.42 9.96
CA TRP A 147 -12.71 5.97 8.77
C TRP A 147 -12.56 6.88 7.56
N SER A 148 -12.01 8.09 7.74
CA SER A 148 -11.88 9.06 6.66
C SER A 148 -10.99 8.56 5.52
N TYR A 149 -9.87 7.91 5.83
CA TYR A 149 -8.99 7.30 4.83
C TYR A 149 -9.70 6.21 4.02
N ALA A 150 -10.34 5.28 4.71
CA ALA A 150 -11.09 4.20 4.07
C ALA A 150 -12.21 4.75 3.16
N SER A 151 -12.91 5.78 3.64
CA SER A 151 -13.98 6.44 2.87
C SER A 151 -13.44 7.17 1.64
N ALA A 152 -12.29 7.85 1.75
CA ALA A 152 -11.65 8.49 0.60
C ALA A 152 -11.20 7.45 -0.45
N LYS A 153 -10.57 6.36 -0.02
CA LYS A 153 -10.16 5.27 -0.93
C LYS A 153 -11.36 4.54 -1.55
N MET A 154 -12.45 4.38 -0.80
CA MET A 154 -13.71 3.86 -1.33
C MET A 154 -14.30 4.80 -2.39
N LEU A 155 -14.25 6.11 -2.19
CA LEU A 155 -14.67 7.10 -3.20
C LEU A 155 -13.80 7.02 -4.45
N ASP A 156 -12.48 6.85 -4.31
CA ASP A 156 -11.56 6.63 -5.42
C ASP A 156 -11.95 5.39 -6.25
N GLU A 157 -12.33 4.28 -5.58
CA GLU A 157 -12.81 3.07 -6.26
C GLU A 157 -14.08 3.34 -7.07
N PHE A 158 -15.08 4.01 -6.46
CA PHE A 158 -16.33 4.37 -7.16
C PHE A 158 -16.06 5.26 -8.36
N LEU A 159 -15.21 6.27 -8.21
CA LEU A 159 -14.84 7.18 -9.28
C LEU A 159 -14.15 6.42 -10.44
N ALA A 160 -13.20 5.56 -10.11
CA ALA A 160 -12.50 4.75 -11.11
C ALA A 160 -13.48 3.82 -11.86
N LEU A 161 -14.38 3.13 -11.15
CA LEU A 161 -15.39 2.27 -11.78
C LEU A 161 -16.40 3.07 -12.63
N ALA A 162 -16.75 4.29 -12.24
CA ALA A 162 -17.59 5.16 -13.06
C ALA A 162 -16.91 5.48 -14.41
N TYR A 163 -15.61 5.81 -14.40
CA TYR A 163 -14.86 5.99 -15.65
C TYR A 163 -14.83 4.72 -16.52
N TRP A 164 -14.70 3.53 -15.92
CA TRP A 164 -14.81 2.27 -16.67
C TRP A 164 -16.19 2.12 -17.33
N VAL A 165 -17.27 2.39 -16.61
CA VAL A 165 -18.64 2.24 -17.12
C VAL A 165 -18.93 3.25 -18.24
N GLU A 166 -18.60 4.53 -18.04
CA GLU A 166 -18.97 5.62 -18.95
C GLU A 166 -18.04 5.71 -20.16
N THR A 167 -16.72 5.56 -19.95
CA THR A 167 -15.72 5.85 -20.99
C THR A 167 -15.01 4.61 -21.51
N ARG A 168 -15.22 3.45 -20.88
CA ARG A 168 -14.48 2.20 -21.15
C ARG A 168 -12.95 2.37 -20.98
N LEU A 169 -12.53 3.28 -20.09
CA LEU A 169 -11.13 3.41 -19.73
C LEU A 169 -10.66 2.09 -19.08
N PRO A 170 -9.58 1.43 -19.58
CA PRO A 170 -9.09 0.19 -18.98
C PRO A 170 -8.58 0.42 -17.56
N ILE A 171 -9.36 0.07 -16.56
CA ILE A 171 -9.08 0.30 -15.13
C ILE A 171 -8.98 -1.03 -14.41
N VAL A 172 -8.01 -1.12 -13.49
CA VAL A 172 -7.90 -2.19 -12.50
C VAL A 172 -7.77 -1.53 -11.12
N ILE A 173 -8.49 -2.04 -10.13
CA ILE A 173 -8.40 -1.58 -8.75
C ILE A 173 -7.83 -2.72 -7.90
N THR A 174 -6.84 -2.41 -7.05
CA THR A 174 -6.24 -3.41 -6.17
C THR A 174 -6.40 -2.97 -4.72
N ARG A 175 -7.13 -3.78 -3.92
CA ARG A 175 -7.21 -3.60 -2.47
C ARG A 175 -6.02 -4.29 -1.82
N LEU A 176 -5.03 -3.50 -1.40
CA LEU A 176 -3.83 -4.04 -0.77
C LEU A 176 -4.10 -4.37 0.70
N PHE A 177 -3.74 -5.58 1.09
CA PHE A 177 -3.63 -5.99 2.48
C PHE A 177 -2.20 -5.73 2.96
N ASN A 178 -1.94 -5.84 4.29
CA ASN A 178 -0.67 -5.39 4.87
C ASN A 178 0.54 -5.85 4.05
N THR A 179 1.09 -4.93 3.30
CA THR A 179 2.30 -5.12 2.50
C THR A 179 3.51 -4.75 3.34
N VAL A 180 4.55 -5.58 3.34
CA VAL A 180 5.75 -5.41 4.16
C VAL A 180 7.00 -5.76 3.36
N GLY A 181 8.13 -5.16 3.69
CA GLY A 181 9.43 -5.44 3.08
C GLY A 181 10.45 -4.35 3.34
N PRO A 182 11.66 -4.49 2.77
CA PRO A 182 12.69 -3.46 2.81
C PRO A 182 12.20 -2.11 2.31
N ARG A 183 12.74 -1.00 2.83
CA ARG A 183 12.36 0.40 2.51
C ARG A 183 11.00 0.84 3.04
N GLN A 184 10.26 0.00 3.77
CA GLN A 184 9.06 0.45 4.46
C GLN A 184 9.44 1.36 5.64
N THR A 185 8.89 2.59 5.64
CA THR A 185 9.11 3.50 6.78
C THR A 185 8.27 3.05 7.97
N GLY A 186 8.84 3.03 9.18
CA GLY A 186 8.06 2.69 10.39
C GLY A 186 7.41 3.89 11.07
N GLN A 187 7.41 5.07 10.44
CA GLN A 187 6.99 6.33 11.08
C GLN A 187 5.49 6.42 11.37
N TYR A 188 4.66 5.67 10.66
CA TYR A 188 3.20 5.85 10.69
C TYR A 188 2.43 4.65 11.26
N GLY A 189 3.04 3.91 12.20
CA GLY A 189 2.36 2.79 12.88
C GLY A 189 2.47 1.44 12.15
N MET A 190 3.47 1.27 11.30
CA MET A 190 3.75 0.00 10.62
C MET A 190 4.39 -0.99 11.59
N VAL A 191 3.66 -2.05 11.95
CA VAL A 191 3.99 -2.94 13.06
C VAL A 191 5.33 -3.67 12.89
N ILE A 192 5.59 -4.30 11.74
CA ILE A 192 6.82 -5.09 11.52
C ILE A 192 8.09 -4.22 11.57
N PRO A 193 8.22 -3.11 10.79
CA PRO A 193 9.40 -2.26 10.90
C PRO A 193 9.61 -1.68 12.31
N SER A 194 8.52 -1.40 13.04
CA SER A 194 8.59 -0.88 14.41
C SER A 194 9.15 -1.93 15.37
N PHE A 195 8.61 -3.16 15.33
CA PHE A 195 9.08 -4.26 16.17
C PHE A 195 10.54 -4.61 15.89
N VAL A 196 10.92 -4.70 14.60
CA VAL A 196 12.29 -5.00 14.21
C VAL A 196 13.26 -3.94 14.72
N ARG A 197 12.96 -2.65 14.56
CA ARG A 197 13.82 -1.57 15.08
C ARG A 197 13.93 -1.57 16.59
N GLN A 198 12.83 -1.77 17.30
CA GLN A 198 12.83 -1.88 18.77
C GLN A 198 13.70 -3.06 19.21
N ALA A 199 13.52 -4.23 18.62
CA ALA A 199 14.28 -5.42 18.93
C ALA A 199 15.79 -5.24 18.66
N LEU A 200 16.17 -4.67 17.51
CA LEU A 200 17.57 -4.45 17.14
C LEU A 200 18.26 -3.40 18.03
N ARG A 201 17.52 -2.45 18.59
CA ARG A 201 18.03 -1.42 19.52
C ARG A 201 17.96 -1.85 20.98
N GLY A 202 17.52 -3.06 21.30
CA GLY A 202 17.33 -3.51 22.68
C GLY A 202 16.23 -2.73 23.45
N GLN A 203 15.34 -2.04 22.73
CA GLN A 203 14.20 -1.31 23.30
C GLN A 203 13.02 -2.26 23.50
N PRO A 204 12.09 -1.99 24.45
CA PRO A 204 10.87 -2.78 24.58
C PRO A 204 10.09 -2.84 23.27
N ILE A 205 9.63 -4.05 22.90
CA ILE A 205 8.73 -4.25 21.73
C ILE A 205 7.32 -3.92 22.19
N THR A 206 6.74 -2.82 21.64
CA THR A 206 5.46 -2.29 22.08
C THR A 206 4.30 -2.90 21.29
N VAL A 207 3.50 -3.73 21.93
CA VAL A 207 2.30 -4.37 21.37
C VAL A 207 1.07 -3.59 21.84
N TYR A 208 0.29 -3.04 20.90
CA TYR A 208 -0.91 -2.28 21.21
C TYR A 208 -2.11 -3.21 21.44
N GLY A 209 -2.91 -2.93 22.48
CA GLY A 209 -4.03 -3.75 22.91
C GLY A 209 -3.59 -5.03 23.61
N ASP A 210 -4.36 -6.11 23.42
CA ASP A 210 -4.12 -7.43 24.02
C ASP A 210 -3.17 -8.32 23.17
N GLY A 211 -2.79 -7.85 21.98
CA GLY A 211 -1.96 -8.61 21.03
C GLY A 211 -2.65 -9.79 20.35
N GLN A 212 -3.95 -10.04 20.63
CA GLN A 212 -4.71 -11.16 20.07
C GLN A 212 -5.32 -10.87 18.69
N GLN A 213 -5.28 -9.60 18.25
CA GLN A 213 -5.68 -9.26 16.89
C GLN A 213 -4.71 -9.91 15.89
N SER A 214 -5.27 -10.50 14.83
CA SER A 214 -4.47 -11.17 13.79
C SER A 214 -4.37 -10.37 12.50
N ARG A 215 -3.26 -10.55 11.81
CA ARG A 215 -2.98 -9.94 10.50
C ARG A 215 -2.33 -10.96 9.57
N CYS A 216 -2.48 -10.70 8.28
CA CYS A 216 -1.73 -11.39 7.24
C CYS A 216 -0.74 -10.40 6.62
N PHE A 217 0.46 -10.83 6.31
CA PHE A 217 1.51 -9.97 5.75
C PHE A 217 2.00 -10.52 4.42
N ALA A 218 1.99 -9.67 3.40
CA ALA A 218 2.49 -9.99 2.07
C ALA A 218 3.81 -9.29 1.80
N HIS A 219 4.74 -9.99 1.17
CA HIS A 219 6.00 -9.38 0.75
C HIS A 219 5.79 -8.39 -0.38
N VAL A 220 6.47 -7.25 -0.33
CA VAL A 220 6.34 -6.16 -1.31
C VAL A 220 6.64 -6.60 -2.75
N GLN A 221 7.56 -7.57 -2.95
CA GLN A 221 7.86 -8.10 -4.27
C GLN A 221 6.69 -8.90 -4.86
N ASP A 222 6.00 -9.72 -4.04
CA ASP A 222 4.80 -10.44 -4.48
C ASP A 222 3.69 -9.46 -4.89
N VAL A 223 3.51 -8.41 -4.09
CA VAL A 223 2.53 -7.35 -4.36
C VAL A 223 2.88 -6.61 -5.64
N ALA A 224 4.10 -6.09 -5.80
CA ALA A 224 4.53 -5.36 -7.00
C ALA A 224 4.40 -6.22 -8.27
N GLY A 225 4.78 -7.50 -8.19
CA GLY A 225 4.62 -8.46 -9.28
C GLY A 225 3.16 -8.68 -9.66
N ALA A 226 2.23 -8.71 -8.69
CA ALA A 226 0.80 -8.80 -8.95
C ALA A 226 0.26 -7.55 -9.66
N LEU A 227 0.66 -6.33 -9.21
CA LEU A 227 0.27 -5.08 -9.85
C LEU A 227 0.69 -5.05 -11.32
N ALA A 228 1.96 -5.40 -11.60
CA ALA A 228 2.50 -5.43 -12.97
C ALA A 228 1.74 -6.41 -13.89
N LYS A 229 1.37 -7.59 -13.38
CA LYS A 229 0.57 -8.59 -14.14
C LYS A 229 -0.88 -8.14 -14.34
N LEU A 230 -1.51 -7.57 -13.32
CA LEU A 230 -2.92 -7.20 -13.36
C LEU A 230 -3.23 -6.11 -14.40
N ILE A 231 -2.43 -5.05 -14.48
CA ILE A 231 -2.65 -3.97 -15.47
C ILE A 231 -2.52 -4.49 -16.92
N ALA A 232 -1.67 -5.49 -17.13
CA ALA A 232 -1.45 -6.13 -18.43
C ALA A 232 -2.53 -7.15 -18.80
N THR A 233 -3.40 -7.56 -17.84
CA THR A 233 -4.39 -8.61 -18.03
C THR A 233 -5.74 -8.06 -18.47
N PRO A 234 -6.21 -8.27 -19.73
CA PRO A 234 -7.49 -7.75 -20.20
C PRO A 234 -8.69 -8.20 -19.35
N ALA A 235 -8.67 -9.42 -18.82
CA ALA A 235 -9.71 -9.97 -17.97
C ALA A 235 -9.81 -9.28 -16.58
N ALA A 236 -8.82 -8.51 -16.17
CA ALA A 236 -8.83 -7.73 -14.93
C ALA A 236 -9.48 -6.35 -15.06
N ARG A 237 -9.72 -5.89 -16.29
CA ARG A 237 -10.30 -4.57 -16.56
C ARG A 237 -11.70 -4.44 -15.98
N GLY A 238 -11.97 -3.32 -15.31
CA GLY A 238 -13.23 -3.04 -14.62
C GLY A 238 -13.42 -3.85 -13.33
N LYS A 239 -12.36 -4.47 -12.79
CA LYS A 239 -12.44 -5.30 -11.58
C LYS A 239 -11.68 -4.71 -10.42
N VAL A 240 -12.22 -4.98 -9.23
CA VAL A 240 -11.53 -4.83 -7.94
C VAL A 240 -10.89 -6.18 -7.60
N VAL A 241 -9.65 -6.17 -7.11
CA VAL A 241 -8.86 -7.39 -6.83
C VAL A 241 -8.13 -7.24 -5.50
N ASN A 242 -8.34 -8.17 -4.58
CA ASN A 242 -7.58 -8.26 -3.34
C ASN A 242 -6.17 -8.79 -3.60
N ILE A 243 -5.17 -8.11 -3.04
CA ILE A 243 -3.76 -8.53 -3.09
C ILE A 243 -3.21 -8.54 -1.67
N GLY A 244 -2.65 -9.67 -1.25
CA GLY A 244 -2.15 -9.85 0.11
C GLY A 244 -1.64 -11.27 0.35
N ASN A 245 -1.67 -11.68 1.61
CA ASN A 245 -1.40 -13.04 2.06
C ASN A 245 -2.55 -13.50 2.95
N ASP A 246 -2.88 -14.78 2.96
CA ASP A 246 -3.97 -15.37 3.73
C ASP A 246 -3.49 -16.14 4.98
N SER A 247 -2.17 -16.19 5.23
CA SER A 247 -1.61 -16.78 6.45
C SER A 247 -1.69 -15.79 7.60
N GLU A 248 -2.48 -16.12 8.61
CA GLU A 248 -2.69 -15.27 9.80
C GLU A 248 -1.62 -15.50 10.86
N ILE A 249 -1.25 -14.40 11.52
CA ILE A 249 -0.46 -14.41 12.77
C ILE A 249 -1.03 -13.40 13.74
N THR A 250 -1.05 -13.71 15.05
CA THR A 250 -1.40 -12.72 16.09
C THR A 250 -0.27 -11.69 16.22
N ILE A 251 -0.60 -10.46 16.64
CA ILE A 251 0.43 -9.43 16.85
C ILE A 251 1.37 -9.83 17.99
N MET A 252 0.88 -10.55 18.99
CA MET A 252 1.72 -11.10 20.06
C MET A 252 2.74 -12.13 19.53
N ASP A 253 2.30 -13.09 18.70
CA ASP A 253 3.20 -14.10 18.13
C ASP A 253 4.18 -13.50 17.14
N LEU A 254 3.75 -12.47 16.39
CA LEU A 254 4.65 -11.67 15.55
C LEU A 254 5.77 -11.03 16.38
N ALA A 255 5.45 -10.42 17.53
CA ALA A 255 6.45 -9.82 18.42
C ALA A 255 7.45 -10.87 18.93
N ARG A 256 6.95 -12.04 19.34
CA ARG A 256 7.80 -13.18 19.75
C ARG A 256 8.72 -13.64 18.62
N ARG A 257 8.18 -13.75 17.40
CA ARG A 257 8.95 -14.20 16.24
C ARG A 257 10.04 -13.20 15.83
N VAL A 258 9.73 -11.89 15.88
CA VAL A 258 10.74 -10.84 15.65
C VAL A 258 11.85 -10.91 16.69
N LYS A 259 11.49 -11.05 17.97
CA LYS A 259 12.47 -11.19 19.07
C LYS A 259 13.40 -12.38 18.85
N GLU A 260 12.84 -13.53 18.46
CA GLU A 260 13.60 -14.75 18.16
C GLU A 260 14.59 -14.54 16.98
N LEU A 261 14.08 -14.06 15.84
CA LEU A 261 14.90 -13.89 14.62
C LEU A 261 15.98 -12.81 14.74
N THR A 262 15.76 -11.81 15.60
CA THR A 262 16.77 -10.76 15.88
C THR A 262 17.79 -11.19 16.92
N GLY A 263 17.53 -12.26 17.70
CA GLY A 263 18.32 -12.66 18.87
C GLY A 263 18.21 -11.67 20.02
N SER A 264 17.15 -10.84 20.05
CA SER A 264 17.01 -9.75 21.02
C SER A 264 16.52 -10.24 22.38
N ASN A 265 17.01 -9.61 23.45
CA ASN A 265 16.51 -9.79 24.82
C ASN A 265 15.42 -8.77 25.18
N SER A 266 14.93 -7.96 24.23
CA SER A 266 13.89 -6.95 24.45
C SER A 266 12.67 -7.52 25.15
N GLU A 267 12.12 -6.78 26.11
CA GLU A 267 10.83 -7.09 26.72
C GLU A 267 9.68 -6.82 25.74
N ILE A 268 8.62 -7.64 25.77
CA ILE A 268 7.38 -7.37 25.04
C ILE A 268 6.44 -6.66 25.99
N GLN A 269 6.10 -5.41 25.68
CA GLN A 269 5.27 -4.54 26.51
C GLN A 269 3.90 -4.32 25.87
N LEU A 270 2.81 -4.61 26.61
CA LEU A 270 1.46 -4.31 26.20
C LEU A 270 1.12 -2.84 26.49
N ILE A 271 0.62 -2.12 25.48
CA ILE A 271 0.18 -0.73 25.59
C ILE A 271 -1.31 -0.66 25.25
N PRO A 272 -2.18 -0.17 26.15
CA PRO A 272 -3.60 0.00 25.86
C PRO A 272 -3.81 0.89 24.60
N TYR A 273 -4.81 0.56 23.78
CA TYR A 273 -5.13 1.35 22.57
C TYR A 273 -5.41 2.83 22.86
N GLU A 274 -6.07 3.12 23.98
CA GLU A 274 -6.37 4.49 24.41
C GLU A 274 -5.12 5.34 24.62
N GLN A 275 -4.06 4.71 25.16
CA GLN A 275 -2.78 5.37 25.37
C GLN A 275 -2.01 5.59 24.06
N ALA A 276 -2.19 4.70 23.06
CA ALA A 276 -1.48 4.76 21.78
C ALA A 276 -2.14 5.71 20.77
N TYR A 277 -3.48 5.73 20.72
CA TYR A 277 -4.26 6.40 19.65
C TYR A 277 -5.35 7.35 20.17
N GLY A 278 -5.51 7.49 21.48
CA GLY A 278 -6.58 8.28 22.10
C GLY A 278 -7.90 7.52 22.23
N GLU A 279 -8.88 8.17 22.89
CA GLU A 279 -10.18 7.56 23.15
C GLU A 279 -10.96 7.18 21.89
N GLY A 280 -11.59 6.02 21.91
CA GLY A 280 -12.51 5.55 20.87
C GLY A 280 -11.84 5.07 19.60
N PHE A 281 -10.55 4.70 19.65
CA PHE A 281 -9.91 3.98 18.56
C PHE A 281 -10.52 2.57 18.45
N ASP A 282 -10.91 2.23 17.22
CA ASP A 282 -11.58 0.96 16.90
C ASP A 282 -10.71 0.21 15.87
N ASP A 283 -10.32 -1.03 16.16
CA ASP A 283 -9.50 -1.84 15.24
C ASP A 283 -10.21 -3.15 14.89
N MET A 284 -9.98 -3.62 13.67
CA MET A 284 -10.51 -4.91 13.24
C MET A 284 -9.74 -6.06 13.92
N ARG A 285 -10.46 -7.00 14.53
CA ARG A 285 -9.85 -8.20 15.15
C ARG A 285 -9.11 -9.08 14.13
N ARG A 286 -9.71 -9.29 12.95
CA ARG A 286 -9.13 -10.12 11.88
C ARG A 286 -9.19 -9.38 10.55
N ARG A 287 -8.14 -9.54 9.72
CA ARG A 287 -8.09 -8.95 8.39
C ARG A 287 -7.41 -9.92 7.42
N VAL A 288 -8.20 -10.80 6.82
CA VAL A 288 -7.76 -11.89 5.93
C VAL A 288 -8.38 -11.71 4.55
N PRO A 289 -7.60 -11.64 3.44
CA PRO A 289 -8.14 -11.56 2.10
C PRO A 289 -8.60 -12.91 1.56
N SER A 290 -9.65 -12.91 0.74
CA SER A 290 -9.84 -13.94 -0.27
C SER A 290 -8.93 -13.62 -1.46
N LEU A 291 -8.04 -14.52 -1.83
CA LEU A 291 -7.12 -14.36 -2.97
C LEU A 291 -7.62 -15.06 -4.24
N LYS A 292 -8.84 -15.62 -4.22
CA LYS A 292 -9.40 -16.42 -5.32
C LYS A 292 -9.43 -15.67 -6.65
N ARG A 293 -9.82 -14.39 -6.63
CA ARG A 293 -9.90 -13.54 -7.84
C ARG A 293 -8.50 -13.27 -8.41
N ALA A 294 -7.54 -12.90 -7.59
CA ALA A 294 -6.16 -12.68 -8.02
C ALA A 294 -5.54 -13.96 -8.59
N ALA A 295 -5.76 -15.11 -7.92
CA ALA A 295 -5.30 -16.40 -8.41
C ALA A 295 -5.90 -16.75 -9.79
N SER A 296 -7.21 -16.53 -9.98
CA SER A 296 -7.88 -16.84 -11.26
C SER A 296 -7.46 -15.91 -12.40
N LEU A 297 -7.15 -14.63 -12.12
CA LEU A 297 -6.82 -13.64 -13.15
C LEU A 297 -5.34 -13.71 -13.58
N VAL A 298 -4.43 -13.85 -12.64
CA VAL A 298 -2.99 -13.69 -12.88
C VAL A 298 -2.12 -14.80 -12.24
N GLY A 299 -2.76 -15.87 -11.73
CA GLY A 299 -2.05 -16.95 -11.04
C GLY A 299 -1.39 -16.49 -9.74
N TYR A 300 -1.93 -15.44 -9.09
CA TYR A 300 -1.33 -14.89 -7.87
C TYR A 300 -1.36 -15.90 -6.73
N LYS A 301 -0.20 -16.12 -6.16
CA LYS A 301 0.01 -16.86 -4.91
C LYS A 301 1.16 -16.19 -4.17
N PRO A 302 1.02 -15.87 -2.88
CA PRO A 302 2.16 -15.42 -2.07
C PRO A 302 3.31 -16.43 -2.13
N THR A 303 4.52 -15.98 -2.43
CA THR A 303 5.71 -16.85 -2.58
C THR A 303 6.64 -16.79 -1.38
N ARG A 304 6.52 -15.72 -0.56
CA ARG A 304 7.36 -15.48 0.60
C ARG A 304 6.63 -15.82 1.89
N SER A 305 7.27 -16.60 2.75
CA SER A 305 6.79 -16.86 4.11
C SER A 305 6.93 -15.63 5.00
N LEU A 306 6.32 -15.65 6.18
CA LEU A 306 6.52 -14.60 7.19
C LEU A 306 8.00 -14.48 7.60
N ASP A 307 8.70 -15.61 7.73
CA ASP A 307 10.11 -15.63 8.11
C ASP A 307 10.99 -14.98 7.03
N ASP A 308 10.69 -15.22 5.74
CA ASP A 308 11.39 -14.54 4.64
C ASP A 308 11.17 -13.01 4.73
N ILE A 309 9.92 -12.59 4.97
CA ILE A 309 9.59 -11.16 5.14
C ILE A 309 10.37 -10.56 6.31
N LEU A 310 10.36 -11.22 7.47
CA LEU A 310 11.05 -10.72 8.65
C LEU A 310 12.56 -10.68 8.44
N THR A 311 13.14 -11.70 7.82
CA THR A 311 14.57 -11.77 7.50
C THR A 311 14.98 -10.60 6.60
N ASP A 312 14.24 -10.33 5.53
CA ASP A 312 14.52 -9.23 4.61
C ASP A 312 14.41 -7.86 5.29
N VAL A 313 13.39 -7.66 6.16
CA VAL A 313 13.23 -6.42 6.92
C VAL A 313 14.34 -6.26 7.97
N ILE A 314 14.71 -7.33 8.68
CA ILE A 314 15.80 -7.31 9.67
C ILE A 314 17.14 -6.97 8.98
N ALA A 315 17.43 -7.60 7.85
CA ALA A 315 18.65 -7.32 7.08
C ALA A 315 18.70 -5.84 6.67
N TYR A 316 17.59 -5.31 6.14
CA TYR A 316 17.49 -3.90 5.74
C TYR A 316 17.62 -2.93 6.93
N GLU A 317 16.94 -3.18 8.05
CA GLU A 317 17.01 -2.28 9.21
C GLU A 317 18.41 -2.31 9.86
N ARG A 318 19.16 -3.42 9.78
CA ARG A 318 20.56 -3.50 10.22
C ARG A 318 21.50 -2.58 9.43
N THR A 319 21.22 -2.29 8.15
CA THR A 319 22.02 -1.35 7.36
C THR A 319 21.84 0.11 7.78
N LYS A 320 20.85 0.39 8.66
CA LYS A 320 20.53 1.74 9.13
C LYS A 320 20.92 2.01 10.59
N LEU A 321 21.52 1.01 11.26
CA LEU A 321 22.03 1.13 12.62
C LEU A 321 23.48 1.58 12.64
#